data_07f40c5114cfd3050af4e7065475d34b
#
_entry.id   07f40c5114cfd3050af4e7065475d34b
#
_cell.length_a   1.000
_cell.length_b   1.000
_cell.length_c   1.000
_cell.angle_alpha   90.00
_cell.angle_beta   90.00
_cell.angle_gamma   90.00
#
_symmetry.space_group_name_H-M   'P 1'
#
loop_
_entity.id
_entity.type
_entity.pdbx_description
1 polymer ?
#
loop_
_entity_poly.entity_id
_entity_poly.type
_entity_poly.pdbx_seq_one_letter_code
_entity_poly.pdbx_strand_id
1 'polypeptide(L)'
;MTHPPQEEHAVHQTMVPRTKEEIDHIVKRLKRIEGQVRGVQKMVEDNRYCIDILVQISAIQAALRQVGMQLLERHASHCVAKAIREGNGEPSLREL
;
A
#
# COMPACT_ATOMS: atom_id res chain seq x y z
N MET A 1 -17.47 -13.06 11.99
CA MET A 1 -17.06 -13.19 10.62
C MET A 1 -15.60 -13.60 10.51
N THR A 2 -15.37 -14.61 9.74
CA THR A 2 -14.03 -15.14 9.62
C THR A 2 -13.34 -14.62 8.37
N HIS A 3 -12.11 -14.21 8.54
CA HIS A 3 -11.31 -13.84 7.40
C HIS A 3 -10.80 -15.08 6.69
N PRO A 4 -10.50 -14.95 5.41
CA PRO A 4 -9.77 -16.00 4.72
C PRO A 4 -8.48 -16.28 5.47
N PRO A 5 -8.02 -17.50 5.45
CA PRO A 5 -6.77 -17.82 6.13
C PRO A 5 -5.62 -16.97 5.63
N GLN A 6 -4.81 -16.51 6.56
CA GLN A 6 -3.64 -15.73 6.20
C GLN A 6 -2.65 -16.51 5.35
N GLU A 7 -2.73 -17.82 5.45
CA GLU A 7 -1.87 -18.72 4.69
C GLU A 7 -2.02 -18.53 3.19
N GLU A 8 -3.20 -18.11 2.74
CA GLU A 8 -3.42 -17.85 1.31
C GLU A 8 -2.55 -16.71 0.80
N HIS A 9 -2.21 -15.78 1.67
CA HIS A 9 -1.37 -14.65 1.32
C HIS A 9 0.11 -14.94 1.55
N ALA A 10 0.40 -15.89 2.41
CA ALA A 10 1.77 -16.20 2.78
C ALA A 10 2.58 -16.82 1.63
N VAL A 11 1.89 -17.44 0.65
CA VAL A 11 2.58 -18.05 -0.49
C VAL A 11 3.12 -17.02 -1.47
N HIS A 12 2.69 -15.77 -1.37
CA HIS A 12 3.09 -14.72 -2.29
C HIS A 12 3.94 -13.67 -1.57
N GLN A 13 5.14 -14.07 -1.21
CA GLN A 13 6.05 -13.15 -0.56
C GLN A 13 6.89 -12.40 -1.59
N THR A 14 7.44 -11.27 -1.19
CA THR A 14 8.30 -10.50 -2.07
C THR A 14 9.57 -11.29 -2.36
N MET A 15 10.08 -11.16 -3.58
CA MET A 15 11.32 -11.83 -3.97
C MET A 15 12.51 -11.28 -3.21
N VAL A 16 12.49 -10.00 -2.88
CA VAL A 16 13.52 -9.35 -2.08
C VAL A 16 12.83 -8.80 -0.83
N PRO A 17 13.16 -9.34 0.34
CA PRO A 17 12.53 -8.85 1.57
C PRO A 17 12.81 -7.36 1.78
N ARG A 18 11.81 -6.66 2.31
CA ARG A 18 11.97 -5.24 2.63
C ARG A 18 12.88 -5.07 3.82
N THR A 19 13.66 -4.00 3.80
CA THR A 19 14.48 -3.68 4.97
C THR A 19 13.56 -3.15 6.08
N LYS A 20 14.09 -3.13 7.28
CA LYS A 20 13.34 -2.60 8.41
C LYS A 20 12.96 -1.14 8.17
N GLU A 21 13.89 -0.38 7.60
CA GLU A 21 13.64 1.04 7.32
C GLU A 21 12.52 1.21 6.30
N GLU A 22 12.46 0.37 5.28
CA GLU A 22 11.39 0.41 4.30
C GLU A 22 10.04 0.10 4.95
N ILE A 23 10.00 -0.93 5.79
CA ILE A 23 8.78 -1.32 6.49
C ILE A 23 8.32 -0.19 7.40
N ASP A 24 9.24 0.37 8.20
CA ASP A 24 8.92 1.45 9.13
C ASP A 24 8.36 2.67 8.40
N HIS A 25 8.94 3.01 7.26
CA HIS A 25 8.51 4.15 6.48
C HIS A 25 7.07 3.97 5.96
N ILE A 26 6.79 2.80 5.42
CA ILE A 26 5.46 2.50 4.88
C ILE A 26 4.43 2.42 6.00
N VAL A 27 4.76 1.75 7.09
CA VAL A 27 3.85 1.62 8.22
C VAL A 27 3.54 2.98 8.84
N LYS A 28 4.54 3.85 8.93
CA LYS A 28 4.34 5.20 9.46
C LYS A 28 3.35 5.98 8.60
N ARG A 29 3.47 5.88 7.28
CA ARG A 29 2.53 6.51 6.36
C ARG A 29 1.12 5.95 6.53
N LEU A 30 1.00 4.64 6.66
CA LEU A 30 -0.30 4.00 6.84
C LEU A 30 -0.94 4.38 8.16
N LYS A 31 -0.15 4.52 9.22
CA LYS A 31 -0.67 4.99 10.51
C LYS A 31 -1.20 6.41 10.43
N ARG A 32 -0.53 7.25 9.65
CA ARG A 32 -0.99 8.61 9.43
C ARG A 32 -2.33 8.62 8.69
N ILE A 33 -2.46 7.77 7.67
CA ILE A 33 -3.70 7.62 6.91
C ILE A 33 -4.81 7.10 7.82
N GLU A 34 -4.49 6.14 8.68
CA GLU A 34 -5.43 5.61 9.66
C GLU A 34 -5.99 6.72 10.54
N GLY A 35 -5.13 7.62 11.01
CA GLY A 35 -5.58 8.78 11.79
C GLY A 35 -6.45 9.72 10.98
N GLN A 36 -6.15 9.91 9.70
CA GLN A 36 -6.96 10.73 8.82
C GLN A 36 -8.35 10.13 8.62
N VAL A 37 -8.43 8.80 8.51
CA VAL A 37 -9.73 8.12 8.41
C VAL A 37 -10.55 8.33 9.67
N ARG A 38 -9.94 8.23 10.84
CA ARG A 38 -10.64 8.51 12.09
C ARG A 38 -11.13 9.95 12.15
N GLY A 39 -10.35 10.88 11.62
CA GLY A 39 -10.78 12.27 11.53
C GLY A 39 -12.03 12.44 10.66
N VAL A 40 -12.09 11.70 9.55
CA VAL A 40 -13.27 11.72 8.68
C VAL A 40 -14.49 11.14 9.40
N GLN A 41 -14.30 10.05 10.15
CA GLN A 41 -15.38 9.48 10.94
C GLN A 41 -15.98 10.52 11.88
N LYS A 42 -15.13 11.27 12.54
CA LYS A 42 -15.58 12.32 13.46
C LYS A 42 -16.31 13.43 12.72
N MET A 43 -15.84 13.81 11.55
CA MET A 43 -16.52 14.81 10.73
C MET A 43 -17.94 14.35 10.37
N VAL A 44 -18.10 13.08 10.03
CA VAL A 44 -19.42 12.53 9.72
C VAL A 44 -20.32 12.56 10.97
N GLU A 45 -19.77 12.13 12.10
CA GLU A 45 -20.50 12.13 13.37
C GLU A 45 -20.94 13.52 13.77
N ASP A 46 -20.12 14.53 13.47
CA ASP A 46 -20.39 15.91 13.84
C ASP A 46 -21.20 16.65 12.77
N ASN A 47 -21.68 15.93 11.77
CA ASN A 47 -22.46 16.51 10.67
C ASN A 47 -21.77 17.67 9.97
N ARG A 48 -20.46 17.51 9.73
CA ARG A 48 -19.71 18.52 9.01
C ARG A 48 -20.18 18.63 7.58
N TYR A 49 -19.87 19.76 6.96
CA TYR A 49 -20.28 20.02 5.58
C TYR A 49 -19.74 18.94 4.63
N CYS A 50 -20.61 18.45 3.77
CA CYS A 50 -20.30 17.32 2.89
C CYS A 50 -19.05 17.54 2.04
N ILE A 51 -18.91 18.74 1.47
CA ILE A 51 -17.76 19.02 0.60
C ILE A 51 -16.45 18.97 1.40
N ASP A 52 -16.44 19.43 2.64
CA ASP A 52 -15.25 19.37 3.48
C ASP A 52 -14.83 17.92 3.73
N ILE A 53 -15.81 17.05 3.94
CA ILE A 53 -15.54 15.62 4.14
C ILE A 53 -14.97 15.02 2.86
N LEU A 54 -15.54 15.36 1.72
CA LEU A 54 -15.06 14.83 0.44
C LEU A 54 -13.64 15.28 0.12
N VAL A 55 -13.29 16.50 0.50
CA VAL A 55 -11.91 16.98 0.34
C VAL A 55 -10.95 16.12 1.16
N GLN A 56 -11.31 15.79 2.39
CA GLN A 56 -10.48 14.94 3.24
C GLN A 56 -10.36 13.53 2.65
N ILE A 57 -11.46 13.00 2.14
CA ILE A 57 -11.44 11.67 1.51
C ILE A 57 -10.51 11.67 0.31
N SER A 58 -10.56 12.71 -0.51
CA SER A 58 -9.66 12.83 -1.67
C SER A 58 -8.20 12.82 -1.25
N ALA A 59 -7.87 13.51 -0.16
CA ALA A 59 -6.51 13.54 0.36
C ALA A 59 -6.07 12.15 0.82
N ILE A 60 -6.96 11.42 1.49
CA ILE A 60 -6.68 10.05 1.94
C ILE A 60 -6.45 9.13 0.75
N GLN A 61 -7.27 9.26 -0.27
CA GLN A 61 -7.12 8.46 -1.49
C GLN A 61 -5.78 8.73 -2.16
N ALA A 62 -5.37 9.99 -2.22
CA ALA A 62 -4.08 10.36 -2.80
C ALA A 62 -2.93 9.77 -2.00
N ALA A 63 -3.02 9.80 -0.67
CA ALA A 63 -1.99 9.24 0.19
C ALA A 63 -1.89 7.73 0.03
N LEU A 64 -3.02 7.04 -0.07
CA LEU A 64 -3.04 5.60 -0.31
C LEU A 64 -2.45 5.25 -1.67
N ARG A 65 -2.76 6.05 -2.70
CA ARG A 65 -2.17 5.84 -4.02
C ARG A 65 -0.66 5.95 -3.97
N GLN A 66 -0.14 6.93 -3.22
CA GLN A 66 1.31 7.08 -3.08
C GLN A 66 1.95 5.85 -2.46
N VAL A 67 1.33 5.30 -1.42
CA VAL A 67 1.82 4.07 -0.80
C VAL A 67 1.80 2.93 -1.82
N GLY A 68 0.71 2.81 -2.56
CA GLY A 68 0.59 1.79 -3.59
C GLY A 68 1.65 1.91 -4.66
N MET A 69 1.90 3.12 -5.15
CA MET A 69 2.92 3.36 -6.16
C MET A 69 4.32 3.04 -5.64
N GLN A 70 4.59 3.37 -4.39
CA GLN A 70 5.87 3.07 -3.76
C GLN A 70 6.12 1.57 -3.70
N LEU A 71 5.09 0.81 -3.32
CA LEU A 71 5.18 -0.65 -3.28
C LEU A 71 5.38 -1.23 -4.67
N LEU A 72 4.66 -0.69 -5.65
CA LEU A 72 4.77 -1.16 -7.03
C LEU A 72 6.14 -0.86 -7.62
N GLU A 73 6.66 0.32 -7.40
CA GLU A 73 7.98 0.70 -7.90
C GLU A 73 9.06 -0.23 -7.37
N ARG A 74 9.00 -0.53 -6.08
CA ARG A 74 9.98 -1.44 -5.48
C ARG A 74 9.84 -2.84 -6.07
N HIS A 75 8.62 -3.31 -6.20
CA HIS A 75 8.37 -4.63 -6.77
C HIS A 75 8.92 -4.71 -8.20
N ALA A 76 8.59 -3.74 -9.03
CA ALA A 76 9.05 -3.72 -10.41
C ALA A 76 10.57 -3.65 -10.50
N SER A 77 11.18 -2.77 -9.72
CA SER A 77 12.62 -2.57 -9.73
C SER A 77 13.38 -3.82 -9.30
N HIS A 78 12.98 -4.41 -8.18
CA HIS A 78 13.71 -5.56 -7.62
C HIS A 78 13.39 -6.85 -8.34
N CYS A 79 12.14 -7.09 -8.67
CA CYS A 79 11.72 -8.30 -9.36
C CYS A 79 12.31 -8.37 -10.75
N VAL A 80 12.17 -7.29 -11.52
CA VAL A 80 12.67 -7.26 -12.89
C VAL A 80 14.19 -7.35 -12.91
N ALA A 81 14.88 -6.63 -12.05
CA ALA A 81 16.32 -6.67 -11.97
C ALA A 81 16.82 -8.07 -11.66
N LYS A 82 16.17 -8.75 -10.72
CA LYS A 82 16.53 -10.11 -10.36
C LYS A 82 16.32 -11.06 -11.54
N ALA A 83 15.18 -10.92 -12.21
CA ALA A 83 14.85 -11.77 -13.35
C ALA A 83 15.85 -11.58 -14.50
N ILE A 84 16.27 -10.35 -14.74
CA ILE A 84 17.28 -10.07 -15.77
C ILE A 84 18.60 -10.73 -15.43
N ARG A 85 19.04 -10.65 -14.18
CA ARG A 85 20.28 -11.31 -13.76
C ARG A 85 20.23 -12.81 -13.92
N GLU A 86 19.04 -13.38 -13.77
CA GLU A 86 18.84 -14.83 -13.90
C GLU A 86 18.47 -15.24 -15.32
N GLY A 87 18.37 -14.29 -16.23
CA GLY A 87 17.98 -14.57 -17.59
C GLY A 87 16.50 -14.96 -17.73
N ASN A 88 15.65 -14.47 -16.84
CA ASN A 88 14.25 -14.85 -16.81
C ASN A 88 13.38 -13.63 -16.52
N GLY A 89 13.38 -12.67 -17.43
CA GLY A 89 12.66 -11.41 -17.21
C GLY A 89 11.17 -11.48 -17.47
N GLU A 90 10.73 -12.33 -18.38
CA GLU A 90 9.35 -12.37 -18.80
C GLU A 90 8.35 -12.69 -17.69
N PRO A 91 8.55 -13.71 -16.86
CA PRO A 91 7.60 -13.99 -15.78
C PRO A 91 7.42 -12.82 -14.80
N SER A 92 8.49 -12.10 -14.50
CA SER A 92 8.42 -10.96 -13.60
C SER A 92 7.62 -9.82 -14.20
N LEU A 93 7.74 -9.60 -15.50
CA LEU A 93 6.97 -8.58 -16.18
C LEU A 93 5.48 -8.86 -16.15
N ARG A 94 5.11 -10.13 -16.19
CA ARG A 94 3.70 -10.52 -16.12
C ARG A 94 3.08 -10.24 -14.77
N GLU A 95 3.88 -10.19 -13.72
CA GLU A 95 3.39 -9.92 -12.37
C GLU A 95 3.04 -8.45 -12.17
N LEU A 96 3.50 -7.59 -13.04
CA LEU A 96 3.19 -6.17 -12.93
C LEU A 96 1.78 -5.89 -13.39
#